data_c7aa776886f6fc89f0af7ed525db9b41
#
_entry.id   c7aa776886f6fc89f0af7ed525db9b41
#
_cell.length_a   1.000
_cell.length_b   1.000
_cell.length_c   1.000
_cell.angle_alpha   90.00
_cell.angle_beta   90.00
_cell.angle_gamma   90.00
#
_symmetry.space_group_name_H-M   'P 1'
#
loop_
_entity.id
_entity.type
_entity.pdbx_description
1 polymer ?
#
loop_
_entity_poly.entity_id
_entity_poly.type
_entity_poly.pdbx_seq_one_letter_code
_entity_poly.pdbx_strand_id
1 'polypeptide(L)'
;MVNILVSACLLGVNCKYNGNNNYNEDVLKLKKYFNIIPVCPEVFGGLPTPRTPSEICGDRVVSKDGVDVTTAFTDGAEKTLYIAREKNCPAALLKERSPSCGCGKIYDGSFTSNLVAVSYTHLTLP
;
A
#
# COMPACT_ATOMS: atom_id res chain seq x y z
N MET A 1 24.14 -2.23 4.58
CA MET A 1 23.26 -1.39 3.73
C MET A 1 22.01 -0.98 4.52
N VAL A 2 21.50 0.17 4.23
CA VAL A 2 20.26 0.67 4.85
C VAL A 2 19.06 -0.13 4.34
N ASN A 3 18.14 -0.48 5.23
CA ASN A 3 16.88 -1.14 4.88
C ASN A 3 15.86 -0.08 4.46
N ILE A 4 15.15 -0.31 3.37
CA ILE A 4 14.01 0.51 2.96
C ILE A 4 12.78 -0.37 2.73
N LEU A 5 11.63 0.18 3.07
CA LEU A 5 10.34 -0.46 2.84
C LEU A 5 9.87 -0.12 1.42
N VAL A 6 9.42 -1.10 0.66
CA VAL A 6 8.97 -0.87 -0.72
C VAL A 6 7.66 -1.61 -0.96
N SER A 7 6.69 -0.95 -1.60
CA SER A 7 5.47 -1.61 -2.04
C SER A 7 5.81 -2.80 -2.93
N ALA A 8 5.40 -4.00 -2.55
CA ALA A 8 5.78 -5.24 -3.21
C ALA A 8 5.37 -5.28 -4.68
N CYS A 9 4.24 -4.65 -5.04
CA CYS A 9 3.77 -4.60 -6.43
C CYS A 9 4.76 -3.87 -7.35
N LEU A 10 5.53 -2.92 -6.83
CA LEU A 10 6.56 -2.21 -7.60
C LEU A 10 7.74 -3.11 -7.96
N LEU A 11 7.90 -4.21 -7.25
CA LEU A 11 8.97 -5.19 -7.45
C LEU A 11 8.54 -6.36 -8.34
N GLY A 12 7.32 -6.32 -8.86
CA GLY A 12 6.79 -7.39 -9.71
C GLY A 12 6.01 -8.47 -8.97
N VAL A 13 5.74 -8.29 -7.67
CA VAL A 13 4.90 -9.23 -6.92
C VAL A 13 3.44 -9.01 -7.33
N ASN A 14 2.74 -10.10 -7.66
CA ASN A 14 1.35 -10.07 -8.11
C ASN A 14 0.39 -9.92 -6.92
N CYS A 15 0.52 -8.83 -6.17
CA CYS A 15 -0.27 -8.54 -4.97
C CYS A 15 -1.29 -7.41 -5.17
N LYS A 16 -1.37 -6.86 -6.38
CA LYS A 16 -2.35 -5.84 -6.73
C LYS A 16 -3.76 -6.44 -6.70
N TYR A 17 -4.79 -5.59 -6.51
CA TYR A 17 -6.18 -6.07 -6.37
C TYR A 17 -6.64 -6.96 -7.54
N ASN A 18 -6.16 -6.73 -8.76
CA ASN A 18 -6.53 -7.50 -9.95
C ASN A 18 -5.64 -8.74 -10.18
N GLY A 19 -4.75 -9.08 -9.25
CA GLY A 19 -3.82 -10.19 -9.39
C GLY A 19 -2.58 -9.87 -10.21
N ASN A 20 -2.39 -8.60 -10.60
CA ASN A 20 -1.23 -8.14 -11.35
C ASN A 20 -0.23 -7.42 -10.45
N ASN A 21 0.70 -6.70 -11.05
CA ASN A 21 1.72 -5.93 -10.35
C ASN A 21 1.89 -4.54 -11.00
N ASN A 22 2.72 -3.73 -10.37
CA ASN A 22 3.12 -2.43 -10.87
C ASN A 22 4.64 -2.39 -11.07
N TYR A 23 5.21 -3.45 -11.63
CA TYR A 23 6.65 -3.59 -11.80
C TYR A 23 7.29 -2.32 -12.35
N ASN A 24 8.36 -1.89 -11.69
CA ASN A 24 9.14 -0.73 -12.10
C ASN A 24 10.62 -1.10 -12.04
N GLU A 25 11.28 -1.08 -13.19
CA GLU A 25 12.68 -1.47 -13.31
C GLU A 25 13.60 -0.56 -12.50
N ASP A 26 13.29 0.73 -12.42
CA ASP A 26 14.12 1.68 -11.67
C ASP A 26 14.05 1.40 -10.16
N VAL A 27 12.90 0.97 -9.67
CA VAL A 27 12.76 0.57 -8.27
C VAL A 27 13.63 -0.65 -7.99
N LEU A 28 13.66 -1.62 -8.91
CA LEU A 28 14.48 -2.81 -8.76
C LEU A 28 15.98 -2.49 -8.69
N LYS A 29 16.43 -1.45 -9.38
CA LYS A 29 17.83 -1.00 -9.34
C LYS A 29 18.28 -0.55 -7.95
N LEU A 30 17.35 -0.18 -7.07
CA LEU A 30 17.69 0.22 -5.70
C LEU A 30 18.31 -0.92 -4.88
N LYS A 31 18.14 -2.17 -5.28
CA LYS A 31 18.79 -3.32 -4.64
C LYS A 31 20.31 -3.21 -4.57
N LYS A 32 20.91 -2.41 -5.45
CA LYS A 32 22.37 -2.19 -5.45
C LYS A 32 22.82 -1.36 -4.26
N TYR A 33 21.94 -0.55 -3.68
CA TYR A 33 22.28 0.45 -2.66
C TYR A 33 21.58 0.22 -1.33
N PHE A 34 20.49 -0.53 -1.32
CA PHE A 34 19.63 -0.71 -0.16
C PHE A 34 19.20 -2.18 -0.04
N ASN A 35 18.94 -2.59 1.21
CA ASN A 35 18.18 -3.81 1.44
C ASN A 35 16.70 -3.49 1.29
N ILE A 36 16.03 -4.15 0.37
CA ILE A 36 14.62 -3.90 0.08
C ILE A 36 13.77 -4.84 0.92
N ILE A 37 12.85 -4.24 1.69
CA ILE A 37 11.87 -4.97 2.50
C ILE A 37 10.51 -4.82 1.79
N PRO A 38 10.03 -5.85 1.07
CA PRO A 38 8.79 -5.75 0.32
C PRO A 38 7.58 -5.84 1.25
N VAL A 39 6.56 -5.02 1.00
CA VAL A 39 5.32 -5.01 1.79
C VAL A 39 4.11 -4.80 0.89
N CYS A 40 2.98 -5.39 1.29
CA CYS A 40 1.67 -5.07 0.75
C CYS A 40 0.69 -5.02 1.93
N PRO A 41 0.33 -3.82 2.41
CA PRO A 41 -0.55 -3.70 3.58
C PRO A 41 -1.90 -4.37 3.39
N GLU A 42 -2.46 -4.38 2.19
CA GLU A 42 -3.76 -5.01 1.93
C GLU A 42 -3.67 -6.53 2.10
N VAL A 43 -2.63 -7.16 1.57
CA VAL A 43 -2.39 -8.60 1.75
C VAL A 43 -2.08 -8.91 3.21
N PHE A 44 -1.29 -8.06 3.88
CA PHE A 44 -0.96 -8.25 5.30
C PHE A 44 -2.20 -8.14 6.19
N GLY A 45 -3.19 -7.36 5.77
CA GLY A 45 -4.48 -7.25 6.46
C GLY A 45 -5.42 -8.44 6.23
N GLY A 46 -5.00 -9.42 5.44
CA GLY A 46 -5.77 -10.63 5.17
C GLY A 46 -6.66 -10.57 3.93
N LEU A 47 -6.54 -9.53 3.10
CA LEU A 47 -7.31 -9.44 1.87
C LEU A 47 -6.75 -10.39 0.80
N PRO A 48 -7.63 -11.10 0.06
CA PRO A 48 -7.17 -12.03 -0.98
C PRO A 48 -6.64 -11.30 -2.22
N THR A 49 -5.93 -12.03 -3.06
CA THR A 49 -5.51 -11.57 -4.37
C THR A 49 -5.97 -12.61 -5.41
N PRO A 50 -6.79 -12.27 -6.43
CA PRO A 50 -7.37 -10.93 -6.66
C PRO A 50 -8.47 -10.58 -5.65
N ARG A 51 -8.84 -9.31 -5.62
CA ARG A 51 -9.88 -8.77 -4.74
C ARG A 51 -10.56 -7.58 -5.39
N THR A 52 -11.75 -7.23 -4.87
CA THR A 52 -12.45 -6.03 -5.31
C THR A 52 -11.65 -4.79 -4.91
N PRO A 53 -11.49 -3.79 -5.81
CA PRO A 53 -10.79 -2.57 -5.45
C PRO A 53 -11.52 -1.81 -4.35
N SER A 54 -10.75 -1.09 -3.52
CA SER A 54 -11.27 -0.33 -2.39
C SER A 54 -10.82 1.12 -2.47
N GLU A 55 -11.61 2.01 -1.88
CA GLU A 55 -11.32 3.44 -1.81
C GLU A 55 -11.61 3.96 -0.42
N ILE A 56 -10.90 5.03 -0.03
CA ILE A 56 -11.15 5.70 1.24
C ILE A 56 -12.41 6.56 1.09
N CYS A 57 -13.36 6.34 1.99
CA CYS A 57 -14.63 7.05 2.03
C CYS A 57 -14.79 7.66 3.43
N GLY A 58 -14.42 8.93 3.59
CA GLY A 58 -14.33 9.57 4.91
C GLY A 58 -13.25 8.92 5.77
N ASP A 59 -13.66 8.42 6.95
CA ASP A 59 -12.78 7.70 7.87
C ASP A 59 -12.81 6.17 7.67
N ARG A 60 -13.54 5.69 6.66
CA ARG A 60 -13.70 4.26 6.37
C ARG A 60 -13.07 3.91 5.03
N VAL A 61 -12.72 2.65 4.87
CA VAL A 61 -12.29 2.08 3.58
C VAL A 61 -13.35 1.10 3.12
N VAL A 62 -13.86 1.31 1.93
CA VAL A 62 -14.99 0.55 1.40
C VAL A 62 -14.61 -0.05 0.05
N SER A 63 -14.92 -1.32 -0.17
CA SER A 63 -14.74 -1.96 -1.47
C SER A 63 -15.83 -1.54 -2.45
N LYS A 64 -15.57 -1.73 -3.75
CA LYS A 64 -16.50 -1.37 -4.81
C LYS A 64 -17.87 -2.07 -4.66
N ASP A 65 -17.90 -3.25 -4.05
CA ASP A 65 -19.13 -4.02 -3.79
C ASP A 65 -19.80 -3.63 -2.46
N GLY A 66 -19.36 -2.56 -1.81
CA GLY A 66 -20.01 -1.99 -0.64
C GLY A 66 -19.57 -2.60 0.70
N VAL A 67 -18.55 -3.43 0.72
CA VAL A 67 -18.05 -4.04 1.95
C VAL A 67 -17.07 -3.10 2.65
N ASP A 68 -17.27 -2.86 3.95
CA ASP A 68 -16.34 -2.10 4.78
C ASP A 68 -15.12 -2.98 5.08
N VAL A 69 -13.96 -2.55 4.63
CA VAL A 69 -12.69 -3.26 4.81
C VAL A 69 -11.70 -2.46 5.66
N THR A 70 -12.20 -1.49 6.43
CA THR A 70 -11.36 -0.61 7.26
C THR A 70 -10.48 -1.40 8.22
N THR A 71 -11.01 -2.43 8.89
CA THR A 71 -10.24 -3.25 9.82
C THR A 71 -9.08 -3.94 9.12
N ALA A 72 -9.29 -4.51 7.93
CA ALA A 72 -8.23 -5.14 7.16
C ALA A 72 -7.13 -4.14 6.80
N PHE A 73 -7.50 -2.93 6.38
CA PHE A 73 -6.53 -1.88 6.06
C PHE A 73 -5.75 -1.43 7.30
N THR A 74 -6.44 -1.26 8.43
CA THR A 74 -5.80 -0.89 9.70
C THR A 74 -4.84 -1.96 10.17
N ASP A 75 -5.25 -3.23 10.17
CA ASP A 75 -4.38 -4.34 10.56
C ASP A 75 -3.16 -4.46 9.64
N GLY A 76 -3.35 -4.29 8.34
CA GLY A 76 -2.26 -4.32 7.38
C GLY A 76 -1.27 -3.18 7.59
N ALA A 77 -1.77 -1.99 7.90
CA ALA A 77 -0.92 -0.83 8.20
C ALA A 77 -0.11 -1.06 9.49
N GLU A 78 -0.74 -1.59 10.54
CA GLU A 78 -0.05 -1.90 11.79
C GLU A 78 1.06 -2.94 11.58
N LYS A 79 0.78 -4.01 10.85
CA LYS A 79 1.78 -5.04 10.52
C LYS A 79 2.94 -4.45 9.71
N THR A 80 2.63 -3.57 8.76
CA THR A 80 3.66 -2.92 7.95
C THR A 80 4.55 -2.01 8.79
N LEU A 81 3.95 -1.22 9.69
CA LEU A 81 4.71 -0.38 10.62
C LEU A 81 5.58 -1.21 11.56
N TYR A 82 5.07 -2.34 12.04
CA TYR A 82 5.85 -3.26 12.87
C TYR A 82 7.09 -3.74 12.12
N ILE A 83 6.94 -4.15 10.86
CA ILE A 83 8.06 -4.59 10.02
C ILE A 83 9.07 -3.45 9.83
N ALA A 84 8.58 -2.24 9.55
CA ALA A 84 9.46 -1.07 9.37
C ALA A 84 10.31 -0.80 10.62
N ARG A 85 9.73 -0.92 11.81
CA ARG A 85 10.42 -0.73 13.07
C ARG A 85 11.41 -1.86 13.36
N GLU A 86 10.98 -3.12 13.22
CA GLU A 86 11.82 -4.28 13.44
C GLU A 86 13.04 -4.32 12.52
N LYS A 87 12.87 -3.89 11.28
CA LYS A 87 13.94 -3.86 10.27
C LYS A 87 14.69 -2.53 10.23
N ASN A 88 14.34 -1.58 11.10
CA ASN A 88 14.97 -0.25 11.14
C ASN A 88 14.98 0.44 9.77
N CYS A 89 13.81 0.54 9.14
CA CYS A 89 13.68 1.20 7.85
C CYS A 89 13.50 2.70 8.04
N PRO A 90 14.48 3.55 7.69
CA PRO A 90 14.34 5.01 7.83
C PRO A 90 13.49 5.64 6.73
N ALA A 91 13.18 4.91 5.66
CA ALA A 91 12.43 5.41 4.53
C ALA A 91 11.58 4.32 3.90
N ALA A 92 10.58 4.75 3.14
CA ALA A 92 9.69 3.86 2.39
C ALA A 92 9.42 4.43 1.00
N LEU A 93 9.36 3.54 0.00
CA LEU A 93 8.93 3.86 -1.36
C LEU A 93 7.63 3.11 -1.62
N LEU A 94 6.52 3.85 -1.68
CA LEU A 94 5.18 3.27 -1.71
C LEU A 94 4.47 3.62 -3.01
N LYS A 95 3.58 2.72 -3.46
CA LYS A 95 2.78 2.93 -4.67
C LYS A 95 1.79 4.08 -4.45
N GLU A 96 1.85 5.09 -5.31
CA GLU A 96 0.92 6.22 -5.27
C GLU A 96 -0.53 5.81 -5.57
N ARG A 97 -1.49 6.63 -5.15
CA ARG A 97 -2.93 6.48 -5.39
C ARG A 97 -3.57 5.25 -4.76
N SER A 98 -2.79 4.41 -4.09
CA SER A 98 -3.32 3.29 -3.34
C SER A 98 -3.98 3.77 -2.04
N PRO A 99 -5.14 3.25 -1.63
CA PRO A 99 -5.75 3.63 -0.35
C PRO A 99 -4.94 3.18 0.85
N SER A 100 -4.04 2.20 0.70
CA SER A 100 -3.17 1.75 1.78
C SER A 100 -1.79 2.39 1.76
N CYS A 101 -1.24 2.69 0.59
CA CYS A 101 0.14 3.14 0.41
C CYS A 101 0.24 4.57 -0.13
N GLY A 102 -0.79 5.07 -0.81
CA GLY A 102 -0.74 6.35 -1.49
C GLY A 102 -0.69 7.54 -0.53
N CYS A 103 -0.03 8.59 -0.96
CA CYS A 103 -0.06 9.89 -0.30
C CYS A 103 -0.18 10.97 -1.37
N GLY A 104 -0.69 12.16 -1.00
CA GLY A 104 -0.96 13.23 -1.96
C GLY A 104 -2.34 13.10 -2.58
N LYS A 105 -2.56 12.21 -3.53
CA LYS A 105 -3.86 12.01 -4.16
C LYS A 105 -4.27 10.55 -4.16
N ILE A 106 -5.50 10.29 -3.79
CA ILE A 106 -6.14 8.96 -3.82
C ILE A 106 -7.54 9.09 -4.42
N TYR A 107 -8.17 7.96 -4.77
CA TYR A 107 -9.55 7.97 -5.23
C TYR A 107 -10.50 8.35 -4.08
N ASP A 108 -11.60 9.06 -4.42
CA ASP A 108 -12.46 9.72 -3.43
C ASP A 108 -13.52 8.82 -2.77
N GLY A 109 -13.56 7.57 -3.12
CA GLY A 109 -14.53 6.62 -2.58
C GLY A 109 -15.80 6.46 -3.41
N SER A 110 -15.95 7.24 -4.50
CA SER A 110 -17.14 7.17 -5.36
C SER A 110 -17.05 6.12 -6.46
N PHE A 111 -15.86 5.56 -6.68
CA PHE A 111 -15.55 4.63 -7.77
C PHE A 111 -15.78 5.20 -9.18
N THR A 112 -15.61 6.53 -9.31
CA THR A 112 -15.74 7.26 -10.58
C THR A 112 -14.40 7.76 -11.12
N SER A 113 -13.30 7.24 -10.60
CA SER A 113 -11.92 7.64 -10.93
C SER A 113 -11.58 9.09 -10.55
N ASN A 114 -12.34 9.70 -9.66
CA ASN A 114 -12.03 11.00 -9.11
C ASN A 114 -10.96 10.89 -8.02
N LEU A 115 -9.98 11.77 -8.06
CA LEU A 115 -8.89 11.82 -7.09
C LEU A 115 -9.08 13.01 -6.15
N VAL A 116 -8.73 12.81 -4.89
CA VAL A 116 -8.72 13.87 -3.88
C VAL A 116 -7.36 13.93 -3.22
N ALA A 117 -6.97 15.13 -2.78
CA ALA A 117 -5.73 15.32 -2.02
C ALA A 117 -5.91 14.79 -0.61
N VAL A 118 -4.88 14.11 -0.10
CA VAL A 118 -4.85 13.61 1.28
C VAL A 118 -3.52 13.98 1.92
N SER A 119 -3.54 14.16 3.23
CA SER A 119 -2.32 14.42 4.01
C SER A 119 -1.66 13.12 4.50
N TYR A 120 -2.42 12.03 4.57
CA TYR A 120 -1.93 10.71 4.96
C TYR A 120 -2.89 9.64 4.49
N THR A 121 -2.42 8.39 4.52
CA THR A 121 -3.23 7.17 4.32
C THR A 121 -3.22 6.36 5.61
N HIS A 122 -3.80 5.15 5.60
CA HIS A 122 -3.79 4.26 6.77
C HIS A 122 -2.37 3.84 7.15
N LEU A 123 -1.46 3.77 6.19
CA LEU A 123 -0.05 3.52 6.46
C LEU A 123 0.66 4.86 6.69
N THR A 124 0.95 5.17 7.96
CA THR A 124 1.69 6.36 8.35
C THR A 124 3.00 5.93 8.99
N LEU A 125 4.13 6.29 8.37
CA LEU A 125 5.45 6.02 8.93
C LEU A 125 5.84 7.13 9.90
N PRO A 126 6.43 6.78 11.06
CA PRO A 126 6.88 7.77 12.04
C PRO A 126 8.06 8.61 11.53
#